data_ce9ec9d3637501cb863461114f800dd7
#
_entry.id   ce9ec9d3637501cb863461114f800dd7
#
_cell.length_a   1.000
_cell.length_b   1.000
_cell.length_c   1.000
_cell.angle_alpha   90.00
_cell.angle_beta   90.00
_cell.angle_gamma   90.00
#
_symmetry.space_group_name_H-M   'P 1'
#
loop_
_entity.id
_entity.type
_entity.pdbx_description
1 polymer ?
#
loop_
_entity_poly.entity_id
_entity_poly.type
_entity_poly.pdbx_seq_one_letter_code
_entity_poly.pdbx_strand_id
1 'polypeptide(L)'
;MHKDNQQSPLATAYAEALLQLANEANIAASIGEELGGLRQIIETDKLFAQLLADPAITTEERGQLLHRVFDGRASTLMSHFLGLVNEKGRLVLLPAIAGAYDELLDRQEGIVEVDATVAQGLGDDQLEAVRRKVGDVLKRQAVVHQKVDPAIIGGLILRVQDQLIDGSVRAQLSEIGRAHV
;
A
#
# COMPACT_ATOMS: atom_id res chain seq x y z
N MET A 1 -2.57 5.37 -16.56
CA MET A 1 -2.89 3.94 -16.69
C MET A 1 -3.17 3.47 -15.27
N HIS A 2 -4.47 3.52 -14.85
CA HIS A 2 -4.89 3.05 -13.53
C HIS A 2 -4.65 1.55 -13.47
N LYS A 3 -3.70 1.13 -12.66
CA LYS A 3 -3.71 -0.24 -12.17
C LYS A 3 -4.86 -0.31 -11.17
N ASP A 4 -5.99 -0.88 -11.61
CA ASP A 4 -6.94 -1.47 -10.69
C ASP A 4 -6.14 -2.48 -9.86
N ASN A 5 -5.81 -2.08 -8.64
CA ASN A 5 -5.21 -2.96 -7.65
C ASN A 5 -6.35 -3.87 -7.16
N GLN A 6 -6.75 -4.83 -8.02
CA GLN A 6 -7.55 -5.96 -7.57
C GLN A 6 -6.64 -6.75 -6.63
N GLN A 7 -6.72 -6.41 -5.36
CA GLN A 7 -6.07 -7.16 -4.30
C GLN A 7 -6.50 -8.61 -4.46
N SER A 8 -5.55 -9.47 -4.80
CA SER A 8 -5.81 -10.89 -4.87
C SER A 8 -6.33 -11.35 -3.50
N PRO A 9 -7.55 -11.90 -3.38
CA PRO A 9 -8.08 -12.35 -2.09
C PRO A 9 -7.11 -13.29 -1.36
N LEU A 10 -6.31 -13.99 -2.15
CA LEU A 10 -5.28 -14.88 -1.64
C LEU A 10 -4.11 -14.09 -1.01
N ALA A 11 -3.67 -13.00 -1.64
CA ALA A 11 -2.62 -12.15 -1.08
C ALA A 11 -3.07 -11.51 0.25
N THR A 12 -4.33 -11.06 0.31
CA THR A 12 -4.93 -10.53 1.54
C THR A 12 -4.96 -11.58 2.66
N ALA A 13 -5.36 -12.81 2.36
CA ALA A 13 -5.39 -13.88 3.36
C ALA A 13 -3.98 -14.21 3.91
N TYR A 14 -2.95 -14.19 3.06
CA TYR A 14 -1.56 -14.34 3.52
C TYR A 14 -1.10 -13.17 4.40
N ALA A 15 -1.45 -11.95 4.02
CA ALA A 15 -1.11 -10.75 4.77
C ALA A 15 -1.79 -10.73 6.14
N GLU A 16 -3.09 -11.08 6.22
CA GLU A 16 -3.83 -11.18 7.47
C GLU A 16 -3.21 -12.21 8.43
N ALA A 17 -2.90 -13.41 7.92
CA ALA A 17 -2.27 -14.46 8.73
C ALA A 17 -0.89 -14.03 9.24
N LEU A 18 -0.07 -13.39 8.38
CA LEU A 18 1.25 -12.91 8.78
C LEU A 18 1.14 -11.78 9.79
N LEU A 19 0.20 -10.83 9.63
CA LEU A 19 -0.02 -9.73 10.57
C LEU A 19 -0.47 -10.25 11.93
N GLN A 20 -1.33 -11.26 11.97
CA GLN A 20 -1.74 -11.89 13.22
C GLN A 20 -0.53 -12.45 13.98
N LEU A 21 0.31 -13.24 13.32
CA LEU A 21 1.52 -13.81 13.94
C LEU A 21 2.53 -12.72 14.35
N ALA A 22 2.67 -11.69 13.54
CA ALA A 22 3.54 -10.57 13.82
C ALA A 22 3.06 -9.75 15.04
N ASN A 23 1.75 -9.61 15.21
CA ASN A 23 1.15 -8.98 16.41
C ASN A 23 1.37 -9.83 17.67
N GLU A 24 1.20 -11.14 17.61
CA GLU A 24 1.47 -12.05 18.71
C GLU A 24 2.94 -11.95 19.18
N ALA A 25 3.85 -11.75 18.23
CA ALA A 25 5.27 -11.55 18.50
C ALA A 25 5.67 -10.09 18.81
N ASN A 26 4.75 -9.12 18.72
CA ASN A 26 4.98 -7.67 18.83
C ASN A 26 6.03 -7.12 17.85
N ILE A 27 6.05 -7.63 16.63
CA ILE A 27 7.00 -7.24 15.56
C ILE A 27 6.29 -6.83 14.26
N ALA A 28 5.03 -6.41 14.32
CA ALA A 28 4.22 -6.11 13.13
C ALA A 28 4.85 -5.02 12.25
N ALA A 29 5.32 -3.93 12.84
CA ALA A 29 6.00 -2.85 12.10
C ALA A 29 7.30 -3.34 11.43
N SER A 30 8.10 -4.14 12.15
CA SER A 30 9.36 -4.70 11.61
C SER A 30 9.11 -5.64 10.42
N ILE A 31 8.07 -6.46 10.47
CA ILE A 31 7.66 -7.32 9.34
C ILE A 31 7.21 -6.47 8.14
N GLY A 32 6.51 -5.34 8.38
CA GLY A 32 6.14 -4.38 7.33
C GLY A 32 7.37 -3.82 6.62
N GLU A 33 8.39 -3.40 7.38
CA GLU A 33 9.64 -2.91 6.82
C GLU A 33 10.38 -4.00 6.00
N GLU A 34 10.43 -5.23 6.49
CA GLU A 34 11.04 -6.37 5.79
C GLU A 34 10.32 -6.68 4.47
N LEU A 35 8.97 -6.70 4.48
CA LEU A 35 8.15 -6.90 3.28
C LEU A 35 8.30 -5.74 2.29
N GLY A 36 8.35 -4.50 2.76
CA GLY A 36 8.57 -3.32 1.93
C GLY A 36 9.93 -3.37 1.23
N GLY A 37 10.98 -3.72 1.96
CA GLY A 37 12.32 -3.93 1.39
C GLY A 37 12.35 -5.05 0.34
N LEU A 38 11.68 -6.17 0.61
CA LEU A 38 11.56 -7.27 -0.33
C LEU A 38 10.80 -6.87 -1.61
N ARG A 39 9.68 -6.15 -1.46
CA ARG A 39 8.92 -5.60 -2.59
C ARG A 39 9.79 -4.70 -3.45
N GLN A 40 10.54 -3.80 -2.84
CA GLN A 40 11.45 -2.89 -3.56
C GLN A 40 12.51 -3.67 -4.34
N ILE A 41 13.10 -4.72 -3.79
CA ILE A 41 14.07 -5.58 -4.49
C ILE A 41 13.40 -6.25 -5.70
N ILE A 42 12.22 -6.82 -5.54
CA ILE A 42 11.47 -7.49 -6.64
C ILE A 42 11.12 -6.49 -7.76
N GLU A 43 10.77 -5.25 -7.41
CA GLU A 43 10.40 -4.22 -8.39
C GLU A 43 11.62 -3.64 -9.13
N THR A 44 12.77 -3.53 -8.47
CA THR A 44 13.98 -2.93 -9.04
C THR A 44 14.87 -3.95 -9.73
N ASP A 45 14.97 -5.17 -9.22
CA ASP A 45 15.78 -6.26 -9.78
C ASP A 45 14.92 -7.22 -10.60
N LYS A 46 14.90 -6.97 -11.93
CA LYS A 46 14.14 -7.81 -12.87
C LYS A 46 14.66 -9.25 -12.93
N LEU A 47 15.96 -9.48 -12.71
CA LEU A 47 16.53 -10.82 -12.71
C LEU A 47 16.04 -11.60 -11.48
N PHE A 48 16.03 -10.97 -10.33
CA PHE A 48 15.48 -11.57 -9.12
C PHE A 48 13.98 -11.89 -9.27
N ALA A 49 13.20 -10.94 -9.80
CA ALA A 49 11.78 -11.16 -10.06
C ALA A 49 11.53 -12.34 -11.04
N GLN A 50 12.31 -12.44 -12.12
CA GLN A 50 12.22 -13.56 -13.08
C GLN A 50 12.57 -14.88 -12.41
N LEU A 51 13.61 -14.93 -11.60
CA LEU A 51 14.06 -16.11 -10.88
C LEU A 51 13.00 -16.64 -9.91
N LEU A 52 12.29 -15.76 -9.22
CA LEU A 52 11.17 -16.14 -8.35
C LEU A 52 9.99 -16.71 -9.14
N ALA A 53 9.79 -16.27 -10.38
CA ALA A 53 8.69 -16.69 -11.26
C ALA A 53 9.01 -17.87 -12.18
N ASP A 54 10.30 -18.24 -12.32
CA ASP A 54 10.74 -19.25 -13.29
C ASP A 54 10.29 -20.66 -12.88
N PRO A 55 9.44 -21.33 -13.69
CA PRO A 55 9.00 -22.68 -13.40
C PRO A 55 10.10 -23.73 -13.57
N ALA A 56 11.22 -23.41 -14.24
CA ALA A 56 12.34 -24.32 -14.41
C ALA A 56 13.16 -24.48 -13.12
N ILE A 57 13.06 -23.54 -12.18
CA ILE A 57 13.74 -23.59 -10.89
C ILE A 57 12.88 -24.37 -9.90
N THR A 58 13.46 -25.40 -9.31
CA THR A 58 12.75 -26.22 -8.33
C THR A 58 12.46 -25.44 -7.05
N THR A 59 11.45 -25.85 -6.30
CA THR A 59 11.11 -25.24 -5.00
C THR A 59 12.28 -25.29 -4.04
N GLU A 60 13.08 -26.38 -4.07
CA GLU A 60 14.25 -26.54 -3.21
C GLU A 60 15.38 -25.55 -3.56
N GLU A 61 15.74 -25.46 -4.84
CA GLU A 61 16.76 -24.49 -5.32
C GLU A 61 16.36 -23.04 -5.00
N ARG A 62 15.09 -22.73 -5.20
CA ARG A 62 14.54 -21.42 -4.89
C ARG A 62 14.55 -21.13 -3.39
N GLY A 63 14.24 -22.13 -2.56
CA GLY A 63 14.34 -22.05 -1.11
C GLY A 63 15.77 -21.80 -0.63
N GLN A 64 16.76 -22.49 -1.19
CA GLN A 64 18.18 -22.29 -0.88
C GLN A 64 18.65 -20.88 -1.29
N LEU A 65 18.13 -20.34 -2.41
CA LEU A 65 18.44 -19.00 -2.84
C LEU A 65 17.87 -17.97 -1.86
N LEU A 66 16.58 -18.09 -1.52
CA LEU A 66 15.94 -17.20 -0.53
C LEU A 66 16.70 -17.23 0.79
N HIS A 67 17.07 -18.40 1.26
CA HIS A 67 17.85 -18.54 2.49
C HIS A 67 19.17 -17.78 2.39
N ARG A 68 19.93 -17.93 1.29
CA ARG A 68 21.21 -17.23 1.10
C ARG A 68 21.08 -15.70 1.02
N VAL A 69 19.98 -15.21 0.43
CA VAL A 69 19.74 -13.77 0.26
C VAL A 69 19.30 -13.12 1.58
N PHE A 70 18.49 -13.83 2.36
CA PHE A 70 17.85 -13.30 3.57
C PHE A 70 18.43 -13.81 4.88
N ASP A 71 19.42 -14.70 4.84
CA ASP A 71 20.09 -15.22 6.04
C ASP A 71 20.73 -14.08 6.84
N GLY A 72 20.38 -14.03 8.14
CA GLY A 72 20.84 -12.97 9.05
C GLY A 72 20.29 -11.56 8.78
N ARG A 73 19.38 -11.40 7.79
CA ARG A 73 18.77 -10.12 7.43
C ARG A 73 17.26 -10.09 7.64
N ALA A 74 16.61 -11.23 7.58
CA ALA A 74 15.18 -11.37 7.83
C ALA A 74 14.94 -11.98 9.22
N SER A 75 13.82 -11.60 9.82
CA SER A 75 13.37 -12.21 11.08
C SER A 75 13.05 -13.70 10.87
N THR A 76 13.05 -14.47 11.96
CA THR A 76 12.68 -15.88 11.92
C THR A 76 11.26 -16.08 11.34
N LEU A 77 10.32 -15.19 11.71
CA LEU A 77 8.95 -15.24 11.20
C LEU A 77 8.92 -15.03 9.70
N MET A 78 9.63 -14.01 9.17
CA MET A 78 9.71 -13.74 7.74
C MET A 78 10.36 -14.90 6.99
N SER A 79 11.43 -15.48 7.51
CA SER A 79 12.10 -16.64 6.89
C SER A 79 11.16 -17.86 6.77
N HIS A 80 10.38 -18.15 7.81
CA HIS A 80 9.38 -19.21 7.78
C HIS A 80 8.24 -18.90 6.80
N PHE A 81 7.80 -17.63 6.76
CA PHE A 81 6.77 -17.18 5.84
C PHE A 81 7.20 -17.32 4.38
N LEU A 82 8.41 -16.88 4.04
CA LEU A 82 8.98 -17.03 2.70
C LEU A 82 9.10 -18.51 2.29
N GLY A 83 9.52 -19.37 3.22
CA GLY A 83 9.55 -20.81 3.02
C GLY A 83 8.17 -21.38 2.67
N LEU A 84 7.14 -21.01 3.45
CA LEU A 84 5.76 -21.43 3.21
C LEU A 84 5.25 -20.97 1.84
N VAL A 85 5.45 -19.69 1.50
CA VAL A 85 5.01 -19.12 0.21
C VAL A 85 5.72 -19.78 -0.96
N ASN A 86 7.02 -20.13 -0.78
CA ASN A 86 7.79 -20.88 -1.75
C ASN A 86 7.27 -22.32 -1.95
N GLU A 87 7.01 -23.05 -0.87
CA GLU A 87 6.43 -24.41 -0.94
C GLU A 87 5.08 -24.44 -1.66
N LYS A 88 4.28 -23.38 -1.50
CA LYS A 88 3.00 -23.21 -2.20
C LYS A 88 3.16 -22.73 -3.64
N GLY A 89 4.37 -22.44 -4.13
CA GLY A 89 4.63 -21.91 -5.46
C GLY A 89 4.05 -20.52 -5.70
N ARG A 90 3.96 -19.68 -4.66
CA ARG A 90 3.23 -18.41 -4.67
C ARG A 90 4.12 -17.17 -4.48
N LEU A 91 5.43 -17.30 -4.67
CA LEU A 91 6.37 -16.18 -4.51
C LEU A 91 6.06 -14.99 -5.42
N VAL A 92 5.42 -15.22 -6.57
CA VAL A 92 4.95 -14.15 -7.48
C VAL A 92 3.95 -13.22 -6.80
N LEU A 93 3.25 -13.67 -5.75
CA LEU A 93 2.30 -12.87 -5.00
C LEU A 93 2.96 -11.97 -3.95
N LEU A 94 4.25 -12.09 -3.68
CA LEU A 94 4.92 -11.32 -2.63
C LEU A 94 4.71 -9.80 -2.72
N PRO A 95 4.78 -9.14 -3.89
CA PRO A 95 4.50 -7.71 -3.97
C PRO A 95 3.05 -7.37 -3.59
N ALA A 96 2.09 -8.21 -3.97
CA ALA A 96 0.68 -8.03 -3.62
C ALA A 96 0.43 -8.29 -2.12
N ILE A 97 1.13 -9.30 -1.55
CA ILE A 97 1.06 -9.60 -0.11
C ILE A 97 1.63 -8.43 0.69
N ALA A 98 2.77 -7.86 0.27
CA ALA A 98 3.36 -6.71 0.92
C ALA A 98 2.41 -5.50 0.91
N GLY A 99 1.79 -5.18 -0.23
CA GLY A 99 0.81 -4.12 -0.31
C GLY A 99 -0.42 -4.34 0.59
N ALA A 100 -0.95 -5.58 0.62
CA ALA A 100 -2.06 -5.92 1.49
C ALA A 100 -1.67 -5.84 2.99
N TYR A 101 -0.44 -6.22 3.33
CA TYR A 101 0.07 -6.12 4.70
C TYR A 101 0.19 -4.67 5.16
N ASP A 102 0.75 -3.79 4.32
CA ASP A 102 0.86 -2.34 4.60
C ASP A 102 -0.53 -1.75 4.89
N GLU A 103 -1.52 -2.04 4.04
CA GLU A 103 -2.89 -1.55 4.23
C GLU A 103 -3.56 -2.07 5.53
N LEU A 104 -3.29 -3.33 5.90
CA LEU A 104 -3.82 -3.91 7.13
C LEU A 104 -3.15 -3.30 8.36
N LEU A 105 -1.84 -3.06 8.31
CA LEU A 105 -1.07 -2.41 9.37
C LEU A 105 -1.56 -0.97 9.59
N ASP A 106 -1.73 -0.20 8.51
CA ASP A 106 -2.26 1.16 8.56
C ASP A 106 -3.66 1.22 9.18
N ARG A 107 -4.53 0.27 8.82
CA ARG A 107 -5.86 0.16 9.42
C ARG A 107 -5.79 -0.13 10.92
N GLN A 108 -4.86 -0.97 11.34
CA GLN A 108 -4.67 -1.32 12.76
C GLN A 108 -4.13 -0.13 13.55
N GLU A 109 -3.19 0.63 12.98
CA GLU A 109 -2.64 1.83 13.59
C GLU A 109 -3.58 3.04 13.53
N GLY A 110 -4.72 2.89 12.87
CA GLY A 110 -5.68 3.97 12.68
C GLY A 110 -5.21 5.03 11.70
N ILE A 111 -4.25 4.70 10.85
CA ILE A 111 -3.77 5.58 9.77
C ILE A 111 -4.75 5.49 8.58
N VAL A 112 -5.04 6.63 7.97
CA VAL A 112 -5.87 6.72 6.77
C VAL A 112 -5.10 7.43 5.67
N GLU A 113 -4.90 6.76 4.56
CA GLU A 113 -4.35 7.38 3.35
C GLU A 113 -5.40 8.21 2.63
N VAL A 114 -5.00 9.41 2.23
CA VAL A 114 -5.86 10.39 1.57
C VAL A 114 -5.18 10.92 0.32
N ASP A 115 -5.74 10.64 -0.85
CA ASP A 115 -5.30 11.26 -2.09
C ASP A 115 -5.95 12.62 -2.25
N ALA A 116 -5.14 13.67 -2.24
CA ALA A 116 -5.57 15.06 -2.44
C ALA A 116 -5.22 15.50 -3.86
N THR A 117 -6.22 15.62 -4.75
CA THR A 117 -6.01 16.18 -6.09
C THR A 117 -6.28 17.67 -6.08
N VAL A 118 -5.31 18.46 -6.53
CA VAL A 118 -5.31 19.92 -6.48
C VAL A 118 -4.91 20.53 -7.83
N ALA A 119 -5.42 21.73 -8.15
CA ALA A 119 -5.09 22.44 -9.38
C ALA A 119 -3.62 22.91 -9.41
N GLN A 120 -3.07 23.28 -8.26
CA GLN A 120 -1.68 23.71 -8.07
C GLN A 120 -1.14 23.04 -6.81
N GLY A 121 0.15 22.74 -6.78
CA GLY A 121 0.80 22.14 -5.62
C GLY A 121 0.60 22.97 -4.35
N LEU A 122 0.19 22.29 -3.28
CA LEU A 122 0.06 22.90 -1.95
C LEU A 122 1.44 23.01 -1.32
N GLY A 123 1.69 24.09 -0.62
CA GLY A 123 2.86 24.21 0.26
C GLY A 123 2.71 23.37 1.52
N ASP A 124 3.83 23.18 2.24
CA ASP A 124 3.88 22.33 3.43
C ASP A 124 2.85 22.71 4.50
N ASP A 125 2.66 24.01 4.75
CA ASP A 125 1.67 24.52 5.71
C ASP A 125 0.23 24.17 5.32
N GLN A 126 -0.06 24.20 4.02
CA GLN A 126 -1.38 23.88 3.48
C GLN A 126 -1.65 22.39 3.53
N LEU A 127 -0.65 21.58 3.21
CA LEU A 127 -0.73 20.11 3.35
C LEU A 127 -0.97 19.70 4.80
N GLU A 128 -0.26 20.35 5.74
CA GLU A 128 -0.44 20.08 7.17
C GLU A 128 -1.84 20.49 7.66
N ALA A 129 -2.37 21.60 7.14
CA ALA A 129 -3.75 22.03 7.45
C ALA A 129 -4.79 21.01 6.92
N VAL A 130 -4.58 20.48 5.71
CA VAL A 130 -5.44 19.41 5.13
C VAL A 130 -5.35 18.15 5.97
N ARG A 131 -4.12 17.69 6.30
CA ARG A 131 -3.86 16.52 7.13
C ARG A 131 -4.58 16.59 8.48
N ARG A 132 -4.43 17.73 9.17
CA ARG A 132 -5.08 17.96 10.46
C ARG A 132 -6.60 17.93 10.35
N LYS A 133 -7.16 18.65 9.38
CA LYS A 133 -8.61 18.75 9.19
C LYS A 133 -9.23 17.39 8.84
N VAL A 134 -8.58 16.61 7.98
CA VAL A 134 -9.01 15.25 7.64
C VAL A 134 -8.88 14.33 8.85
N GLY A 135 -7.76 14.40 9.57
CA GLY A 135 -7.54 13.63 10.79
C GLY A 135 -8.60 13.90 11.86
N ASP A 136 -8.97 15.18 12.07
CA ASP A 136 -10.00 15.58 13.03
C ASP A 136 -11.39 15.04 12.66
N VAL A 137 -11.74 15.05 11.37
CA VAL A 137 -13.03 14.55 10.88
C VAL A 137 -13.11 13.03 11.01
N LEU A 138 -12.04 12.33 10.61
CA LEU A 138 -12.01 10.86 10.59
C LEU A 138 -11.65 10.27 11.95
N LYS A 139 -11.21 11.09 12.92
CA LYS A 139 -10.68 10.64 14.23
C LYS A 139 -9.52 9.64 14.08
N ARG A 140 -8.70 9.84 13.05
CA ARG A 140 -7.57 8.98 12.68
C ARG A 140 -6.40 9.82 12.21
N GLN A 141 -5.21 9.26 12.24
CA GLN A 141 -4.04 9.91 11.66
C GLN A 141 -4.13 9.86 10.13
N ALA A 142 -4.13 11.03 9.47
CA ALA A 142 -4.21 11.11 8.01
C ALA A 142 -2.81 11.25 7.40
N VAL A 143 -2.51 10.43 6.40
CA VAL A 143 -1.38 10.60 5.48
C VAL A 143 -1.93 11.15 4.17
N VAL A 144 -1.50 12.34 3.76
CA VAL A 144 -2.03 13.03 2.57
C VAL A 144 -1.02 12.96 1.44
N HIS A 145 -1.40 12.33 0.34
CA HIS A 145 -0.65 12.28 -0.92
C HIS A 145 -1.22 13.32 -1.88
N GLN A 146 -0.44 14.35 -2.20
CA GLN A 146 -0.93 15.35 -3.17
C GLN A 146 -0.65 14.93 -4.60
N LYS A 147 -1.64 15.10 -5.46
CA LYS A 147 -1.55 14.99 -6.91
C LYS A 147 -1.96 16.27 -7.56
N VAL A 148 -1.12 16.84 -8.42
CA VAL A 148 -1.45 18.05 -9.17
C VAL A 148 -2.14 17.66 -10.47
N ASP A 149 -3.34 18.17 -10.69
CA ASP A 149 -4.09 18.01 -11.95
C ASP A 149 -4.60 19.38 -12.42
N PRO A 150 -3.96 19.97 -13.47
CA PRO A 150 -4.36 21.26 -14.01
C PRO A 150 -5.77 21.29 -14.62
N ALA A 151 -6.40 20.12 -14.86
CA ALA A 151 -7.78 20.05 -15.35
C ALA A 151 -8.82 20.47 -14.29
N ILE A 152 -8.41 20.55 -13.04
CA ILE A 152 -9.23 21.09 -11.95
C ILE A 152 -9.13 22.62 -12.02
N ILE A 153 -10.28 23.28 -12.19
CA ILE A 153 -10.33 24.78 -12.29
C ILE A 153 -9.91 25.43 -10.97
N GLY A 154 -10.05 24.72 -9.85
CA GLY A 154 -9.68 25.14 -8.50
C GLY A 154 -10.37 24.27 -7.45
N GLY A 155 -9.93 24.40 -6.20
CA GLY A 155 -10.43 23.59 -5.09
C GLY A 155 -9.62 22.34 -4.84
N LEU A 156 -10.17 21.44 -4.05
CA LEU A 156 -9.52 20.25 -3.54
C LEU A 156 -10.48 19.06 -3.70
N ILE A 157 -10.00 18.00 -4.33
CA ILE A 157 -10.71 16.71 -4.40
C ILE A 157 -9.96 15.76 -3.46
N LEU A 158 -10.66 15.27 -2.44
CA LEU A 158 -10.12 14.29 -1.51
C LEU A 158 -10.71 12.91 -1.81
N ARG A 159 -9.86 11.93 -1.94
CA ARG A 159 -10.24 10.52 -2.01
C ARG A 159 -9.74 9.83 -0.76
N VAL A 160 -10.66 9.28 0.01
CA VAL A 160 -10.40 8.52 1.23
C VAL A 160 -10.92 7.12 1.04
N GLN A 161 -10.04 6.16 0.82
CA GLN A 161 -10.45 4.79 0.44
C GLN A 161 -11.41 4.81 -0.77
N ASP A 162 -12.64 4.33 -0.61
CA ASP A 162 -13.67 4.29 -1.67
C ASP A 162 -14.57 5.54 -1.70
N GLN A 163 -14.35 6.49 -0.79
CA GLN A 163 -15.15 7.72 -0.72
C GLN A 163 -14.43 8.87 -1.43
N LEU A 164 -15.14 9.53 -2.34
CA LEU A 164 -14.69 10.74 -3.02
C LEU A 164 -15.41 11.94 -2.42
N ILE A 165 -14.65 12.89 -1.90
CA ILE A 165 -15.15 14.19 -1.41
C ILE A 165 -14.69 15.26 -2.41
N ASP A 166 -15.59 15.69 -3.27
CA ASP A 166 -15.31 16.73 -4.29
C ASP A 166 -15.64 18.12 -3.75
N GLY A 167 -14.62 18.82 -3.31
CA GLY A 167 -14.68 20.24 -2.92
C GLY A 167 -14.19 21.19 -4.02
N SER A 168 -14.20 20.76 -5.28
CA SER A 168 -13.76 21.59 -6.38
C SER A 168 -14.75 22.71 -6.70
N VAL A 169 -14.23 23.85 -7.20
CA VAL A 169 -15.05 24.97 -7.68
C VAL A 169 -16.01 24.51 -8.81
N ARG A 170 -15.61 23.52 -9.58
CA ARG A 170 -16.43 22.92 -10.64
C ARG A 170 -17.67 22.21 -10.09
N ALA A 171 -17.54 21.47 -8.99
CA ALA A 171 -18.67 20.83 -8.32
C ALA A 171 -19.63 21.88 -7.75
N GLN A 172 -19.13 22.92 -7.10
CA GLN A 172 -19.92 24.02 -6.56
C GLN A 172 -20.68 24.79 -7.65
N LEU A 173 -20.04 25.07 -8.80
CA LEU A 173 -20.69 25.72 -9.94
C LEU A 173 -21.77 24.85 -10.58
N SER A 174 -21.57 23.53 -10.63
CA SER A 174 -22.58 22.60 -11.17
C SER A 174 -23.82 22.45 -10.27
N GLU A 175 -23.64 22.60 -8.96
CA GLU A 175 -24.75 22.63 -7.99
C GLU A 175 -25.61 23.88 -8.10
N ILE A 176 -24.97 25.06 -8.28
CA ILE A 176 -25.66 26.32 -8.50
C ILE A 176 -26.44 26.30 -9.82
N GLY A 177 -25.89 25.69 -10.88
CA GLY A 177 -26.56 25.54 -12.17
C GLY A 177 -27.81 24.64 -12.15
N ARG A 178 -27.91 23.70 -11.21
CA ARG A 178 -29.09 22.82 -11.03
C ARG A 178 -30.18 23.43 -10.14
N ALA A 179 -29.84 24.44 -9.34
CA ALA A 179 -30.80 25.11 -8.47
C ALA A 179 -31.62 26.21 -9.18
N HIS A 180 -31.38 26.44 -10.48
CA HIS A 180 -32.03 27.49 -11.27
C HIS A 180 -32.78 26.95 -12.51
N VAL A 181 -33.22 25.68 -12.49
CA VAL A 181 -34.15 25.13 -13.52
C VAL A 181 -35.44 24.73 -12.87
#